data_621166735badd9c450c7eb42f106521e
#
_entry.id   621166735badd9c450c7eb42f106521e
#
_cell.length_a   1.000
_cell.length_b   1.000
_cell.length_c   1.000
_cell.angle_alpha   90.00
_cell.angle_beta   90.00
_cell.angle_gamma   90.00
#
_symmetry.space_group_name_H-M   'P 1'
#
loop_
_entity.id
_entity.type
_entity.pdbx_description
1 polymer ?
#
loop_
_entity_poly.entity_id
_entity_poly.type
_entity_poly.pdbx_seq_one_letter_code
_entity_poly.pdbx_strand_id
1 'polypeptide(L)'
;MQNLDALFDLIPLAGIDMPVCLAIALPGRRLRTLPSFPQAALPQNGRMASGRGFSADTCKASAFGEAAELASCCAWGDEPIVSATEAELGPAALAPEALNGWSKAQIKGRTKWNAQYGGFDWRPGSRDRQRPIDWILVENAHGGPSAYAPADFAFIGRRQAGDPDAVAIGDSNGCAAGPTIETAKLAAILELVERDATGRWWYGRLGRAPVDLASLTIEAGLLVWLNARNRRTWLFDITTDIGIPVFAAASAEQGGRDVALGFAARIEPRSAAIAALSEMLQMEVSLNAARAMGEAAGNWTQWRAKVSLATPPLDGASKLAPGPIEASRLPQASSELAVALEACARNGIDLHFSDMTRPEIGVPAIRALSAALCHYKPRFDRKRLIADTGGGNAKQIPLLI
;
A
#
# COMPACT_ATOMS: atom_id res chain seq x y z
N MET A 1 -15.77 -11.05 18.66
CA MET A 1 -14.60 -10.17 18.39
C MET A 1 -13.77 -10.09 19.66
N GLN A 2 -12.47 -10.39 19.57
CA GLN A 2 -11.56 -10.13 20.69
C GLN A 2 -11.58 -8.62 21.02
N ASN A 3 -11.43 -8.31 22.29
CA ASN A 3 -11.35 -6.92 22.74
C ASN A 3 -9.99 -6.34 22.33
N LEU A 4 -9.91 -5.65 21.18
CA LEU A 4 -8.68 -5.04 20.66
C LEU A 4 -8.11 -3.97 21.60
N ASP A 5 -8.93 -3.36 22.45
CA ASP A 5 -8.47 -2.44 23.50
C ASP A 5 -7.57 -3.13 24.55
N ALA A 6 -7.67 -4.47 24.67
CA ALA A 6 -6.79 -5.24 25.55
C ALA A 6 -5.44 -5.61 24.87
N LEU A 7 -5.35 -5.46 23.55
CA LEU A 7 -4.19 -5.85 22.75
C LEU A 7 -3.38 -4.65 22.26
N PHE A 8 -4.03 -3.51 22.01
CA PHE A 8 -3.39 -2.34 21.43
C PHE A 8 -3.69 -1.09 22.26
N ASP A 9 -2.67 -0.27 22.44
CA ASP A 9 -2.78 1.06 23.06
C ASP A 9 -3.10 2.08 21.98
N LEU A 10 -4.22 2.81 22.12
CA LEU A 10 -4.65 3.86 21.18
C LEU A 10 -4.13 5.23 21.65
N ILE A 11 -3.49 5.95 20.75
CA ILE A 11 -2.98 7.32 20.97
C ILE A 11 -3.67 8.26 19.99
N PRO A 12 -4.75 8.94 20.38
CA PRO A 12 -5.35 9.97 19.55
C PRO A 12 -4.37 11.12 19.28
N LEU A 13 -4.32 11.61 18.06
CA LEU A 13 -3.54 12.79 17.71
C LEU A 13 -4.40 14.04 17.97
N ALA A 14 -4.25 14.61 19.16
CA ALA A 14 -4.99 15.81 19.61
C ALA A 14 -4.38 17.12 19.06
N GLY A 15 -5.18 18.20 19.05
CA GLY A 15 -4.70 19.55 18.70
C GLY A 15 -4.53 19.78 17.20
N ILE A 16 -5.00 18.87 16.36
CA ILE A 16 -5.00 19.02 14.91
C ILE A 16 -6.38 19.56 14.50
N ASP A 17 -6.40 20.77 13.98
CA ASP A 17 -7.63 21.40 13.46
C ASP A 17 -7.94 20.88 12.05
N MET A 18 -8.61 19.72 11.98
CA MET A 18 -9.10 19.13 10.75
C MET A 18 -10.35 18.28 10.99
N PRO A 19 -11.20 18.11 9.97
CA PRO A 19 -12.45 17.35 10.10
C PRO A 19 -12.24 15.83 10.12
N VAL A 20 -11.00 15.35 10.11
CA VAL A 20 -10.64 13.94 10.19
C VAL A 20 -9.90 13.67 11.49
N CYS A 21 -10.41 12.73 12.27
CA CYS A 21 -9.73 12.22 13.45
C CYS A 21 -8.58 11.32 13.02
N LEU A 22 -7.43 11.45 13.68
CA LEU A 22 -6.26 10.60 13.48
C LEU A 22 -5.84 9.96 14.81
N ALA A 23 -5.37 8.73 14.76
CA ALA A 23 -4.83 8.03 15.91
C ALA A 23 -3.71 7.08 15.51
N ILE A 24 -2.84 6.77 16.45
CA ILE A 24 -1.82 5.72 16.34
C ILE A 24 -2.23 4.56 17.24
N ALA A 25 -2.09 3.33 16.78
CA ALA A 25 -2.26 2.13 17.59
C ALA A 25 -0.91 1.42 17.75
N LEU A 26 -0.54 1.15 18.99
CA LEU A 26 0.70 0.47 19.34
C LEU A 26 0.39 -0.89 19.96
N PRO A 27 1.22 -1.94 19.73
CA PRO A 27 1.09 -3.18 20.45
C PRO A 27 1.14 -2.94 21.96
N GLY A 28 0.09 -3.34 22.66
CA GLY A 28 -0.02 -3.21 24.10
C GLY A 28 0.89 -4.20 24.86
N ARG A 29 0.97 -4.05 26.18
CA ARG A 29 1.85 -4.89 27.02
C ARG A 29 1.57 -6.38 26.82
N ARG A 30 0.30 -6.78 26.69
CA ARG A 30 -0.07 -8.20 26.53
C ARG A 30 0.57 -8.84 25.31
N LEU A 31 0.60 -8.16 24.16
CA LEU A 31 1.28 -8.66 22.95
C LEU A 31 2.80 -8.61 23.09
N ARG A 32 3.35 -7.49 23.58
CA ARG A 32 4.80 -7.30 23.70
C ARG A 32 5.48 -8.25 24.66
N THR A 33 4.75 -8.88 25.58
CA THR A 33 5.28 -9.88 26.52
C THR A 33 5.23 -11.31 26.00
N LEU A 34 4.62 -11.56 24.84
CA LEU A 34 4.67 -12.86 24.19
C LEU A 34 6.09 -13.12 23.66
N PRO A 35 6.72 -14.27 23.98
CA PRO A 35 8.08 -14.57 23.53
C PRO A 35 8.24 -14.57 22.00
N SER A 36 7.19 -14.97 21.28
CA SER A 36 7.14 -15.04 19.82
C SER A 36 6.72 -13.72 19.16
N PHE A 37 6.37 -12.66 19.92
CA PHE A 37 5.88 -11.42 19.31
C PHE A 37 6.94 -10.77 18.43
N PRO A 38 6.66 -10.51 17.14
CA PRO A 38 7.67 -10.08 16.18
C PRO A 38 8.16 -8.65 16.46
N GLN A 39 9.47 -8.47 16.51
CA GLN A 39 10.09 -7.14 16.68
C GLN A 39 9.72 -6.19 15.53
N ALA A 40 9.47 -6.73 14.33
CA ALA A 40 9.04 -5.95 13.16
C ALA A 40 7.66 -5.29 13.33
N ALA A 41 6.82 -5.79 14.24
CA ALA A 41 5.53 -5.21 14.59
C ALA A 41 5.63 -4.07 15.63
N LEU A 42 6.80 -3.85 16.23
CA LEU A 42 7.02 -2.74 17.15
C LEU A 42 7.19 -1.41 16.39
N PRO A 43 6.84 -0.28 17.00
CA PRO A 43 7.04 1.03 16.42
C PRO A 43 8.50 1.25 16.00
N GLN A 44 8.70 1.53 14.75
CA GLN A 44 9.99 1.89 14.15
C GLN A 44 9.77 3.11 13.26
N ASN A 45 10.83 3.84 12.96
CA ASN A 45 10.77 4.97 12.03
C ASN A 45 10.14 4.56 10.70
N GLY A 46 8.95 5.09 10.40
CA GLY A 46 8.18 4.82 9.20
C GLY A 46 7.26 3.58 9.24
N ARG A 47 7.14 2.90 10.39
CA ARG A 47 6.21 1.77 10.57
C ARG A 47 5.44 1.93 11.87
N MET A 48 4.38 2.71 11.83
CA MET A 48 3.40 2.81 12.92
C MET A 48 2.02 2.62 12.33
N ALA A 49 1.25 1.72 12.94
CA ALA A 49 -0.14 1.58 12.57
C ALA A 49 -0.88 2.86 12.96
N SER A 50 -1.56 3.45 12.00
CA SER A 50 -2.27 4.70 12.18
C SER A 50 -3.67 4.60 11.58
N GLY A 51 -4.66 5.14 12.26
CA GLY A 51 -6.04 5.15 11.80
C GLY A 51 -6.54 6.55 11.54
N ARG A 52 -7.53 6.61 10.67
CA ARG A 52 -8.24 7.85 10.31
C ARG A 52 -9.74 7.62 10.20
N GLY A 53 -10.51 8.65 10.43
CA GLY A 53 -11.96 8.58 10.29
C GLY A 53 -12.63 9.92 10.59
N PHE A 54 -13.90 10.07 10.19
CA PHE A 54 -14.70 11.26 10.46
C PHE A 54 -15.36 11.21 11.86
N SER A 55 -15.17 10.13 12.58
CA SER A 55 -15.57 10.00 14.00
C SER A 55 -14.46 9.30 14.78
N ALA A 56 -14.48 9.46 16.11
CA ALA A 56 -13.54 8.77 16.99
C ALA A 56 -13.63 7.24 16.87
N ASP A 57 -14.83 6.71 16.70
CA ASP A 57 -15.06 5.26 16.57
C ASP A 57 -14.48 4.69 15.25
N THR A 58 -14.72 5.39 14.13
CA THR A 58 -14.16 4.98 12.85
C THR A 58 -12.64 5.11 12.82
N CYS A 59 -12.09 6.16 13.42
CA CYS A 59 -10.65 6.34 13.58
C CYS A 59 -10.02 5.22 14.43
N LYS A 60 -10.62 4.90 15.58
CA LYS A 60 -10.20 3.81 16.45
C LYS A 60 -10.24 2.46 15.72
N ALA A 61 -11.34 2.15 15.04
CA ALA A 61 -11.49 0.92 14.28
C ALA A 61 -10.43 0.80 13.18
N SER A 62 -10.15 1.90 12.45
CA SER A 62 -9.10 1.97 11.44
C SER A 62 -7.71 1.73 12.04
N ALA A 63 -7.36 2.41 13.15
CA ALA A 63 -6.07 2.26 13.81
C ALA A 63 -5.83 0.83 14.33
N PHE A 64 -6.84 0.23 14.95
CA PHE A 64 -6.74 -1.14 15.45
C PHE A 64 -6.71 -2.17 14.32
N GLY A 65 -7.44 -1.93 13.22
CA GLY A 65 -7.39 -2.77 12.04
C GLY A 65 -5.98 -2.81 11.46
N GLU A 66 -5.36 -1.65 11.25
CA GLU A 66 -3.99 -1.55 10.71
C GLU A 66 -2.95 -2.14 11.69
N ALA A 67 -3.13 -1.98 13.01
CA ALA A 67 -2.24 -2.58 14.00
C ALA A 67 -2.36 -4.12 14.03
N ALA A 68 -3.57 -4.65 13.91
CA ALA A 68 -3.82 -6.08 13.82
C ALA A 68 -3.24 -6.66 12.52
N GLU A 69 -3.42 -5.97 11.39
CA GLU A 69 -2.83 -6.32 10.09
C GLU A 69 -1.30 -6.40 10.17
N LEU A 70 -0.67 -5.30 10.61
CA LEU A 70 0.79 -5.23 10.71
C LEU A 70 1.34 -6.35 11.60
N ALA A 71 0.77 -6.56 12.78
CA ALA A 71 1.22 -7.59 13.69
C ALA A 71 1.01 -9.00 13.12
N SER A 72 -0.12 -9.26 12.46
CA SER A 72 -0.44 -10.57 11.87
C SER A 72 0.45 -10.91 10.66
N CYS A 73 0.79 -9.92 9.84
CA CYS A 73 1.59 -10.11 8.62
C CYS A 73 3.11 -10.13 8.87
N CYS A 74 3.57 -9.90 10.12
CA CYS A 74 4.97 -10.09 10.49
C CYS A 74 5.33 -11.57 10.63
N ALA A 75 6.63 -11.88 10.47
CA ALA A 75 7.16 -13.22 10.77
C ALA A 75 7.21 -13.45 12.29
N TRP A 76 6.53 -14.49 12.77
CA TRP A 76 6.49 -14.92 14.17
C TRP A 76 7.49 -16.05 14.47
N GLY A 77 7.99 -16.73 13.39
CA GLY A 77 8.96 -17.82 13.49
C GLY A 77 8.34 -19.22 13.62
N ASP A 78 7.02 -19.33 13.55
CA ASP A 78 6.24 -20.57 13.64
C ASP A 78 5.44 -20.87 12.36
N GLU A 79 5.71 -20.13 11.28
CA GLU A 79 5.01 -20.27 10.02
C GLU A 79 5.24 -21.65 9.39
N PRO A 80 4.20 -22.22 8.71
CA PRO A 80 4.33 -23.52 8.02
C PRO A 80 5.17 -23.38 6.75
N ILE A 81 6.49 -23.54 6.87
CA ILE A 81 7.46 -23.33 5.82
C ILE A 81 7.87 -24.64 5.16
N VAL A 82 8.01 -24.63 3.84
CA VAL A 82 8.64 -25.68 3.04
C VAL A 82 9.96 -25.16 2.50
N SER A 83 11.07 -25.83 2.80
CA SER A 83 12.38 -25.50 2.22
C SER A 83 12.59 -26.34 0.96
N ALA A 84 12.70 -25.69 -0.19
CA ALA A 84 12.84 -26.34 -1.49
C ALA A 84 13.56 -25.41 -2.50
N THR A 85 14.09 -26.00 -3.57
CA THR A 85 14.49 -25.25 -4.76
C THR A 85 13.27 -24.95 -5.62
N GLU A 86 13.38 -23.93 -6.46
CA GLU A 86 12.33 -23.59 -7.45
C GLU A 86 12.05 -24.76 -8.41
N ALA A 87 13.09 -25.55 -8.76
CA ALA A 87 12.98 -26.69 -9.64
C ALA A 87 12.18 -27.86 -9.02
N GLU A 88 12.33 -28.09 -7.72
CA GLU A 88 11.57 -29.13 -7.01
C GLU A 88 10.09 -28.79 -6.92
N LEU A 89 9.70 -27.51 -6.79
CA LEU A 89 8.31 -27.05 -6.78
C LEU A 89 7.74 -26.92 -8.20
N GLY A 90 8.58 -26.79 -9.20
CA GLY A 90 8.19 -26.68 -10.61
C GLY A 90 7.23 -25.52 -10.87
N PRO A 91 6.12 -25.76 -11.62
CA PRO A 91 5.17 -24.70 -11.98
C PRO A 91 4.34 -24.15 -10.80
N ALA A 92 4.38 -24.81 -9.64
CA ALA A 92 3.73 -24.30 -8.45
C ALA A 92 4.54 -23.17 -7.74
N ALA A 93 5.80 -22.96 -8.09
CA ALA A 93 6.64 -21.91 -7.52
C ALA A 93 6.31 -20.54 -8.14
N LEU A 94 5.91 -19.58 -7.33
CA LEU A 94 5.87 -18.17 -7.72
C LEU A 94 7.29 -17.59 -7.63
N ALA A 95 7.95 -17.48 -8.77
CA ALA A 95 9.37 -17.05 -8.83
C ALA A 95 9.59 -15.72 -8.09
N PRO A 96 10.60 -15.63 -7.18
CA PRO A 96 10.90 -14.40 -6.45
C PRO A 96 11.10 -13.19 -7.37
N GLU A 97 11.75 -13.38 -8.52
CA GLU A 97 12.00 -12.32 -9.49
C GLU A 97 10.70 -11.76 -10.08
N ALA A 98 9.72 -12.64 -10.34
CA ALA A 98 8.41 -12.24 -10.85
C ALA A 98 7.62 -11.46 -9.81
N LEU A 99 7.62 -11.89 -8.54
CA LEU A 99 6.95 -11.17 -7.45
C LEU A 99 7.63 -9.84 -7.13
N ASN A 100 8.96 -9.76 -7.20
CA ASN A 100 9.70 -8.53 -6.98
C ASN A 100 9.51 -7.49 -8.10
N GLY A 101 9.50 -7.92 -9.35
CA GLY A 101 9.23 -7.06 -10.51
C GLY A 101 10.30 -6.01 -10.83
N TRP A 102 11.56 -6.24 -10.45
CA TRP A 102 12.66 -5.35 -10.83
C TRP A 102 13.19 -5.66 -12.24
N SER A 103 13.41 -4.64 -13.04
CA SER A 103 14.04 -4.79 -14.34
C SER A 103 15.53 -5.17 -14.20
N LYS A 104 16.08 -5.78 -15.26
CA LYS A 104 17.51 -6.11 -15.32
C LYS A 104 18.42 -4.90 -15.05
N ALA A 105 18.04 -3.71 -15.55
CA ALA A 105 18.77 -2.47 -15.30
C ALA A 105 18.74 -2.07 -13.81
N GLN A 106 17.61 -2.27 -13.14
CA GLN A 106 17.48 -2.00 -11.71
C GLN A 106 18.33 -2.94 -10.86
N ILE A 107 18.40 -4.22 -11.22
CA ILE A 107 19.26 -5.19 -10.53
C ILE A 107 20.74 -4.87 -10.78
N LYS A 108 21.13 -4.51 -11.99
CA LYS A 108 22.50 -4.06 -12.31
C LYS A 108 22.90 -2.81 -11.49
N GLY A 109 21.99 -1.89 -11.31
CA GLY A 109 22.20 -0.64 -10.56
C GLY A 109 21.99 -0.75 -9.05
N ARG A 110 21.73 -1.96 -8.48
CA ARG A 110 21.29 -2.14 -7.11
C ARG A 110 22.24 -1.57 -6.03
N THR A 111 23.56 -1.66 -6.22
CA THR A 111 24.54 -1.17 -5.23
C THR A 111 24.36 0.32 -4.99
N LYS A 112 24.26 1.12 -6.05
CA LYS A 112 24.03 2.57 -5.93
C LYS A 112 22.64 2.87 -5.34
N TRP A 113 21.64 2.11 -5.76
CA TRP A 113 20.28 2.27 -5.23
C TRP A 113 20.22 1.95 -3.73
N ASN A 114 20.75 0.81 -3.31
CA ASN A 114 20.74 0.37 -1.91
C ASN A 114 21.49 1.32 -0.99
N ALA A 115 22.59 1.93 -1.47
CA ALA A 115 23.31 2.95 -0.71
C ALA A 115 22.46 4.22 -0.46
N GLN A 116 21.56 4.57 -1.38
CA GLN A 116 20.74 5.77 -1.29
C GLN A 116 19.33 5.52 -0.74
N TYR A 117 18.72 4.40 -1.11
CA TYR A 117 17.30 4.10 -0.86
C TYR A 117 17.08 2.72 -0.21
N GLY A 118 18.14 2.05 0.28
CA GLY A 118 18.03 0.70 0.81
C GLY A 118 17.09 0.58 2.01
N GLY A 119 16.97 1.62 2.82
CA GLY A 119 15.99 1.67 3.92
C GLY A 119 14.54 1.80 3.45
N PHE A 120 14.31 2.33 2.22
CA PHE A 120 12.98 2.42 1.60
C PHE A 120 12.65 1.18 0.77
N ASP A 121 13.61 0.70 -0.03
CA ASP A 121 13.39 -0.37 -1.01
C ASP A 121 14.70 -1.11 -1.32
N TRP A 122 15.07 -2.05 -0.46
CA TRP A 122 16.26 -2.87 -0.66
C TRP A 122 16.08 -3.83 -1.84
N ARG A 123 17.09 -3.89 -2.72
CA ARG A 123 17.16 -4.81 -3.84
C ARG A 123 18.18 -5.91 -3.56
N PRO A 124 17.75 -7.17 -3.41
CA PRO A 124 18.65 -8.30 -3.20
C PRO A 124 19.59 -8.52 -4.38
N GLY A 125 20.62 -9.32 -4.15
CA GLY A 125 21.55 -9.78 -5.18
C GLY A 125 20.93 -10.84 -6.10
N SER A 126 21.71 -11.31 -7.06
CA SER A 126 21.39 -12.54 -7.78
C SER A 126 21.50 -13.72 -6.82
N ARG A 127 20.50 -14.60 -6.81
CA ARG A 127 20.56 -15.84 -6.05
C ARG A 127 21.06 -17.01 -6.89
N ASP A 128 21.62 -18.00 -6.22
CA ASP A 128 21.81 -19.32 -6.80
C ASP A 128 20.47 -20.07 -6.76
N ARG A 129 19.93 -20.39 -7.93
CA ARG A 129 18.63 -21.10 -8.06
C ARG A 129 18.67 -22.55 -7.65
N GLN A 130 19.86 -23.12 -7.49
CA GLN A 130 20.06 -24.50 -7.01
C GLN A 130 20.04 -24.57 -5.47
N ARG A 131 20.15 -23.42 -4.79
CA ARG A 131 19.98 -23.39 -3.31
C ARG A 131 18.50 -23.36 -2.95
N PRO A 132 18.07 -24.20 -2.00
CA PRO A 132 16.71 -24.14 -1.47
C PRO A 132 16.48 -22.80 -0.78
N ILE A 133 15.27 -22.29 -0.90
CA ILE A 133 14.75 -21.18 -0.10
C ILE A 133 13.48 -21.61 0.61
N ASP A 134 13.01 -20.78 1.52
CA ASP A 134 11.80 -21.05 2.27
C ASP A 134 10.56 -20.54 1.53
N TRP A 135 9.54 -21.38 1.46
CA TRP A 135 8.29 -21.14 0.77
C TRP A 135 7.11 -21.32 1.70
N ILE A 136 6.01 -20.62 1.42
CA ILE A 136 4.70 -20.85 2.02
C ILE A 136 3.68 -21.25 0.95
N LEU A 137 2.75 -22.11 1.33
CA LEU A 137 1.62 -22.46 0.47
C LEU A 137 0.66 -21.25 0.40
N VAL A 138 0.18 -20.93 -0.82
CA VAL A 138 -0.80 -19.88 -1.07
C VAL A 138 -1.96 -20.38 -1.90
N GLU A 139 -3.17 -19.97 -1.55
CA GLU A 139 -4.41 -20.31 -2.25
C GLU A 139 -4.53 -19.50 -3.55
N ASN A 140 -4.88 -20.14 -4.66
CA ASN A 140 -5.25 -19.42 -5.86
C ASN A 140 -6.64 -18.80 -5.70
N ALA A 141 -6.73 -17.47 -5.82
CA ALA A 141 -7.97 -16.71 -5.59
C ALA A 141 -9.11 -17.05 -6.56
N HIS A 142 -8.78 -17.61 -7.73
CA HIS A 142 -9.74 -17.97 -8.78
C HIS A 142 -10.09 -19.47 -8.80
N GLY A 143 -9.76 -20.22 -7.73
CA GLY A 143 -10.09 -21.63 -7.60
C GLY A 143 -9.18 -22.59 -8.39
N GLY A 144 -8.05 -22.11 -8.88
CA GLY A 144 -7.01 -22.95 -9.49
C GLY A 144 -6.17 -23.69 -8.44
N PRO A 145 -5.13 -24.45 -8.86
CA PRO A 145 -4.23 -25.13 -7.93
C PRO A 145 -3.50 -24.12 -7.04
N SER A 146 -3.23 -24.52 -5.81
CA SER A 146 -2.40 -23.75 -4.88
C SER A 146 -0.98 -23.62 -5.42
N ALA A 147 -0.29 -22.56 -4.99
CA ALA A 147 1.08 -22.25 -5.36
C ALA A 147 1.96 -22.06 -4.12
N TYR A 148 3.25 -21.87 -4.34
CA TYR A 148 4.21 -21.57 -3.29
C TYR A 148 4.81 -20.19 -3.53
N ALA A 149 4.70 -19.31 -2.53
CA ALA A 149 5.33 -17.99 -2.54
C ALA A 149 6.57 -17.99 -1.65
N PRO A 150 7.64 -17.24 -1.99
CA PRO A 150 8.79 -17.09 -1.11
C PRO A 150 8.37 -16.50 0.24
N ALA A 151 8.76 -17.16 1.34
CA ALA A 151 8.43 -16.69 2.69
C ALA A 151 9.02 -15.31 2.98
N ASP A 152 10.18 -14.99 2.42
CA ASP A 152 10.83 -13.68 2.52
C ASP A 152 9.98 -12.55 1.89
N PHE A 153 9.17 -12.87 0.88
CA PHE A 153 8.23 -11.92 0.26
C PHE A 153 6.93 -11.84 1.05
N ALA A 154 6.48 -12.96 1.60
CA ALA A 154 5.16 -13.06 2.23
C ALA A 154 5.09 -12.43 3.63
N PHE A 155 6.17 -12.48 4.42
CA PHE A 155 6.18 -12.01 5.81
C PHE A 155 7.01 -10.76 6.01
N ILE A 156 6.45 -9.79 6.72
CA ILE A 156 7.15 -8.57 7.13
C ILE A 156 8.19 -8.92 8.20
N GLY A 157 9.41 -8.40 8.05
CA GLY A 157 10.48 -8.54 9.06
C GLY A 157 11.17 -9.89 9.10
N ARG A 158 10.81 -10.84 8.22
CA ARG A 158 11.52 -12.12 8.11
C ARG A 158 12.99 -11.93 7.68
N ARG A 159 13.22 -11.02 6.75
CA ARG A 159 14.55 -10.60 6.31
C ARG A 159 14.72 -9.09 6.47
N GLN A 160 15.97 -8.68 6.57
CA GLN A 160 16.35 -7.29 6.68
C GLN A 160 17.18 -6.82 5.50
N ALA A 161 17.20 -5.52 5.26
CA ALA A 161 18.08 -4.92 4.27
C ALA A 161 19.55 -5.25 4.58
N GLY A 162 20.28 -5.76 3.59
CA GLY A 162 21.66 -6.20 3.75
C GLY A 162 21.84 -7.70 3.98
N ASP A 163 20.78 -8.44 4.23
CA ASP A 163 20.86 -9.90 4.35
C ASP A 163 21.26 -10.52 3.00
N PRO A 164 22.40 -11.23 2.90
CA PRO A 164 22.88 -11.81 1.65
C PRO A 164 22.00 -12.95 1.14
N ASP A 165 21.28 -13.62 2.03
CA ASP A 165 20.39 -14.75 1.70
C ASP A 165 18.95 -14.30 1.38
N ALA A 166 18.63 -13.02 1.56
CA ALA A 166 17.30 -12.51 1.26
C ALA A 166 17.00 -12.56 -0.24
N VAL A 167 15.89 -13.18 -0.61
CA VAL A 167 15.36 -13.15 -1.99
C VAL A 167 14.35 -12.03 -2.19
N ALA A 168 13.82 -11.49 -1.09
CA ALA A 168 12.97 -10.31 -1.03
C ALA A 168 13.05 -9.69 0.37
N ILE A 169 12.56 -8.46 0.51
CA ILE A 169 12.25 -7.86 1.81
C ILE A 169 10.75 -7.65 1.85
N GLY A 170 10.08 -8.44 2.68
CA GLY A 170 8.62 -8.36 2.85
C GLY A 170 8.18 -6.99 3.36
N ASP A 171 7.14 -6.45 2.75
CA ASP A 171 6.47 -5.22 3.14
C ASP A 171 4.96 -5.45 3.31
N SER A 172 4.19 -4.43 3.63
CA SER A 172 2.74 -4.56 3.85
C SER A 172 1.91 -4.62 2.57
N ASN A 173 2.50 -4.51 1.40
CA ASN A 173 1.75 -4.45 0.13
C ASN A 173 0.88 -5.69 -0.07
N GLY A 174 -0.43 -5.51 -0.12
CA GLY A 174 -1.41 -6.58 -0.21
C GLY A 174 -1.76 -7.24 1.12
N CYS A 175 -1.31 -6.69 2.27
CA CYS A 175 -1.80 -7.09 3.58
C CYS A 175 -3.12 -6.39 3.89
N ALA A 176 -4.04 -7.08 4.55
CA ALA A 176 -5.24 -6.47 5.09
C ALA A 176 -5.81 -7.29 6.25
N ALA A 177 -6.39 -6.62 7.22
CA ALA A 177 -7.21 -7.24 8.26
C ALA A 177 -8.68 -6.83 8.11
N GLY A 178 -9.59 -7.66 8.61
CA GLY A 178 -11.01 -7.39 8.54
C GLY A 178 -11.84 -8.19 9.54
N PRO A 179 -13.10 -7.80 9.75
CA PRO A 179 -14.01 -8.53 10.65
C PRO A 179 -14.23 -9.99 10.25
N THR A 180 -14.10 -10.31 8.97
CA THR A 180 -14.22 -11.66 8.41
C THR A 180 -13.10 -11.92 7.40
N ILE A 181 -12.84 -13.18 7.09
CA ILE A 181 -11.88 -13.56 6.04
C ILE A 181 -12.25 -12.93 4.68
N GLU A 182 -13.54 -12.86 4.37
CA GLU A 182 -14.02 -12.28 3.11
C GLU A 182 -13.71 -10.78 3.04
N THR A 183 -13.95 -10.03 4.11
CA THR A 183 -13.62 -8.60 4.16
C THR A 183 -12.12 -8.35 4.14
N ALA A 184 -11.31 -9.21 4.77
CA ALA A 184 -9.86 -9.15 4.71
C ALA A 184 -9.35 -9.47 3.28
N LYS A 185 -9.89 -10.50 2.61
CA LYS A 185 -9.57 -10.82 1.19
C LYS A 185 -9.92 -9.64 0.27
N LEU A 186 -11.11 -9.05 0.43
CA LEU A 186 -11.51 -7.88 -0.36
C LEU A 186 -10.54 -6.70 -0.15
N ALA A 187 -10.26 -6.35 1.10
CA ALA A 187 -9.37 -5.23 1.41
C ALA A 187 -7.95 -5.46 0.86
N ALA A 188 -7.43 -6.69 0.93
CA ALA A 188 -6.13 -7.06 0.37
C ALA A 188 -6.08 -6.93 -1.17
N ILE A 189 -7.16 -7.31 -1.88
CA ILE A 189 -7.27 -7.09 -3.33
C ILE A 189 -7.32 -5.59 -3.64
N LEU A 190 -8.17 -4.84 -2.93
CA LEU A 190 -8.32 -3.40 -3.14
C LEU A 190 -7.00 -2.66 -2.95
N GLU A 191 -6.19 -3.05 -1.95
CA GLU A 191 -4.86 -2.48 -1.77
C GLU A 191 -3.94 -2.78 -2.96
N LEU A 192 -3.88 -4.03 -3.44
CA LEU A 192 -3.06 -4.35 -4.62
C LEU A 192 -3.50 -3.56 -5.86
N VAL A 193 -4.81 -3.37 -6.08
CA VAL A 193 -5.35 -2.59 -7.19
C VAL A 193 -5.03 -1.09 -7.03
N GLU A 194 -5.11 -0.58 -5.81
CA GLU A 194 -4.68 0.78 -5.47
C GLU A 194 -3.20 0.99 -5.80
N ARG A 195 -2.34 0.05 -5.40
CA ARG A 195 -0.89 0.10 -5.66
C ARG A 195 -0.57 -0.01 -7.15
N ASP A 196 -1.33 -0.82 -7.92
CA ASP A 196 -1.21 -0.90 -9.38
C ASP A 196 -1.54 0.45 -10.03
N ALA A 197 -2.68 1.01 -9.71
CA ALA A 197 -3.11 2.30 -10.25
C ALA A 197 -2.14 3.43 -9.86
N THR A 198 -1.73 3.46 -8.60
CA THR A 198 -0.79 4.45 -8.06
C THR A 198 0.59 4.35 -8.73
N GLY A 199 1.13 3.16 -8.86
CA GLY A 199 2.43 2.93 -9.50
C GLY A 199 2.42 3.30 -10.99
N ARG A 200 1.37 2.93 -11.70
CA ARG A 200 1.17 3.28 -13.12
C ARG A 200 1.00 4.79 -13.31
N TRP A 201 0.16 5.42 -12.49
CA TRP A 201 -0.06 6.85 -12.54
C TRP A 201 1.24 7.63 -12.29
N TRP A 202 1.97 7.29 -11.22
CA TRP A 202 3.17 8.00 -10.81
C TRP A 202 4.36 7.74 -11.76
N TYR A 203 4.70 6.48 -11.96
CA TYR A 203 5.88 6.11 -12.78
C TYR A 203 5.58 6.14 -14.28
N GLY A 204 4.32 5.93 -14.69
CA GLY A 204 3.85 6.11 -16.05
C GLY A 204 3.67 7.58 -16.43
N ARG A 205 3.69 8.51 -15.46
CA ARG A 205 3.44 9.94 -15.67
C ARG A 205 2.12 10.21 -16.38
N LEU A 206 1.10 9.44 -16.04
CA LEU A 206 -0.20 9.49 -16.69
C LEU A 206 -0.98 10.72 -16.18
N GLY A 207 -0.88 11.85 -16.89
CA GLY A 207 -1.65 13.05 -16.57
C GLY A 207 -3.16 12.75 -16.58
N ARG A 208 -3.84 13.14 -15.49
CA ARG A 208 -5.29 12.98 -15.34
C ARG A 208 -5.93 14.34 -15.08
N ALA A 209 -7.13 14.53 -15.61
CA ALA A 209 -7.95 15.68 -15.25
C ALA A 209 -8.34 15.57 -13.77
N PRO A 210 -8.32 16.69 -13.04
CA PRO A 210 -8.86 16.69 -11.69
C PRO A 210 -10.36 16.45 -11.70
N VAL A 211 -10.85 15.87 -10.61
CA VAL A 211 -12.28 15.71 -10.34
C VAL A 211 -12.80 16.98 -9.69
N ASP A 212 -13.99 17.41 -10.09
CA ASP A 212 -14.68 18.51 -9.41
C ASP A 212 -15.11 18.09 -8.01
N LEU A 213 -14.44 18.63 -6.99
CA LEU A 213 -14.74 18.34 -5.59
C LEU A 213 -16.17 18.74 -5.19
N ALA A 214 -16.79 19.72 -5.87
CA ALA A 214 -18.16 20.11 -5.61
C ALA A 214 -19.18 19.04 -6.11
N SER A 215 -18.78 18.18 -7.03
CA SER A 215 -19.59 17.03 -7.48
C SER A 215 -19.64 15.89 -6.47
N LEU A 216 -18.75 15.90 -5.49
CA LEU A 216 -18.75 14.96 -4.37
C LEU A 216 -19.79 15.39 -3.35
N THR A 217 -20.72 14.52 -3.03
CA THR A 217 -21.54 14.65 -1.81
C THR A 217 -20.67 14.24 -0.61
N ILE A 218 -19.66 15.07 -0.30
CA ILE A 218 -18.90 14.96 0.94
C ILE A 218 -19.68 15.66 2.05
N GLU A 219 -19.36 15.30 3.29
CA GLU A 219 -19.86 16.08 4.42
C GLU A 219 -19.55 17.56 4.18
N ALA A 220 -20.59 18.39 4.21
CA ALA A 220 -20.47 19.81 3.83
C ALA A 220 -19.35 20.52 4.61
N GLY A 221 -19.07 20.09 5.83
CA GLY A 221 -17.95 20.57 6.63
C GLY A 221 -16.56 20.30 6.06
N LEU A 222 -16.33 19.14 5.42
CA LEU A 222 -15.02 18.84 4.84
C LEU A 222 -14.71 19.75 3.66
N LEU A 223 -15.65 19.93 2.74
CA LEU A 223 -15.44 20.78 1.57
C LEU A 223 -15.23 22.24 1.96
N VAL A 224 -16.04 22.78 2.91
CA VAL A 224 -15.86 24.13 3.44
C VAL A 224 -14.48 24.28 4.06
N TRP A 225 -14.05 23.33 4.87
CA TRP A 225 -12.74 23.35 5.51
C TRP A 225 -11.60 23.27 4.48
N LEU A 226 -11.70 22.38 3.48
CA LEU A 226 -10.71 22.26 2.40
C LEU A 226 -10.51 23.58 1.64
N ASN A 227 -11.58 24.33 1.42
CA ASN A 227 -11.55 25.61 0.68
C ASN A 227 -11.09 26.78 1.57
N ALA A 228 -11.28 26.73 2.89
CA ALA A 228 -10.94 27.83 3.81
C ALA A 228 -9.44 27.88 4.17
N ARG A 229 -8.70 26.80 3.99
CA ARG A 229 -7.29 26.68 4.39
C ARG A 229 -6.31 27.25 3.36
N ASN A 230 -5.10 27.59 3.79
CA ASN A 230 -4.05 28.09 2.90
C ASN A 230 -3.31 26.98 2.15
N ARG A 231 -4.04 25.98 1.66
CA ARG A 231 -3.57 24.89 0.78
C ARG A 231 -4.61 24.64 -0.30
N ARG A 232 -4.16 24.26 -1.47
CA ARG A 232 -5.05 23.82 -2.55
C ARG A 232 -5.15 22.30 -2.54
N THR A 233 -6.30 21.77 -2.94
CA THR A 233 -6.59 20.34 -2.97
C THR A 233 -7.08 19.94 -4.36
N TRP A 234 -6.62 18.79 -4.82
CA TRP A 234 -7.04 18.15 -6.07
C TRP A 234 -7.37 16.70 -5.81
N LEU A 235 -8.28 16.17 -6.60
CA LEU A 235 -8.61 14.76 -6.63
C LEU A 235 -8.53 14.30 -8.09
N PHE A 236 -7.92 13.14 -8.32
CA PHE A 236 -7.76 12.56 -9.65
C PHE A 236 -8.37 11.17 -9.66
N ASP A 237 -9.17 10.87 -10.70
CA ASP A 237 -9.55 9.49 -10.98
C ASP A 237 -8.40 8.81 -11.72
N ILE A 238 -7.75 7.86 -11.04
CA ILE A 238 -6.63 7.08 -11.57
C ILE A 238 -7.02 5.63 -11.84
N THR A 239 -8.33 5.35 -11.91
CA THR A 239 -8.88 4.02 -12.23
C THR A 239 -8.23 3.46 -13.47
N THR A 240 -7.82 2.19 -13.39
CA THR A 240 -7.17 1.48 -14.49
C THR A 240 -8.16 0.64 -15.28
N ASP A 241 -7.65 -0.13 -16.24
CA ASP A 241 -8.39 -1.13 -17.03
C ASP A 241 -9.10 -2.20 -16.18
N ILE A 242 -8.67 -2.44 -14.93
CA ILE A 242 -9.35 -3.34 -13.98
C ILE A 242 -10.77 -2.84 -13.68
N GLY A 243 -10.99 -1.54 -13.75
CA GLY A 243 -12.31 -0.92 -13.56
C GLY A 243 -12.71 -0.71 -12.10
N ILE A 244 -11.95 -1.22 -11.13
CA ILE A 244 -12.17 -0.90 -9.70
C ILE A 244 -11.77 0.55 -9.47
N PRO A 245 -12.67 1.39 -8.93
CA PRO A 245 -12.40 2.80 -8.71
C PRO A 245 -11.19 3.05 -7.80
N VAL A 246 -10.23 3.84 -8.30
CA VAL A 246 -9.05 4.27 -7.56
C VAL A 246 -8.89 5.78 -7.71
N PHE A 247 -8.75 6.47 -6.59
CA PHE A 247 -8.53 7.91 -6.58
C PHE A 247 -7.19 8.26 -5.94
N ALA A 248 -6.58 9.32 -6.48
CA ALA A 248 -5.44 10.00 -5.90
C ALA A 248 -5.86 11.40 -5.46
N ALA A 249 -5.76 11.70 -4.18
CA ALA A 249 -5.90 13.05 -3.67
C ALA A 249 -4.51 13.69 -3.53
N ALA A 250 -4.41 14.97 -3.87
CA ALA A 250 -3.20 15.75 -3.71
C ALA A 250 -3.52 17.09 -3.05
N SER A 251 -2.63 17.54 -2.17
CA SER A 251 -2.65 18.92 -1.71
C SER A 251 -1.26 19.54 -1.75
N ALA A 252 -1.22 20.86 -1.86
CA ALA A 252 0.02 21.62 -1.84
C ALA A 252 -0.20 23.02 -1.26
N GLU A 253 0.84 23.63 -0.72
CA GLU A 253 0.85 25.04 -0.39
C GLU A 253 0.62 25.88 -1.64
N GLN A 254 0.26 27.17 -1.49
CA GLN A 254 -0.02 28.10 -2.60
C GLN A 254 1.12 28.17 -3.61
N GLY A 255 2.36 28.02 -3.16
CA GLY A 255 3.57 27.96 -4.02
C GLY A 255 3.78 26.61 -4.74
N GLY A 256 2.86 25.66 -4.59
CA GLY A 256 2.93 24.35 -5.25
C GLY A 256 3.95 23.39 -4.63
N ARG A 257 4.44 23.66 -3.43
CA ARG A 257 5.36 22.82 -2.67
C ARG A 257 4.67 22.12 -1.50
N ASP A 258 5.43 21.30 -0.76
CA ASP A 258 4.93 20.48 0.34
C ASP A 258 3.71 19.65 -0.07
N VAL A 259 3.89 18.91 -1.16
CA VAL A 259 2.83 18.07 -1.72
C VAL A 259 2.55 16.89 -0.79
N ALA A 260 1.30 16.78 -0.36
CA ALA A 260 0.76 15.57 0.29
C ALA A 260 -0.09 14.80 -0.71
N LEU A 261 -0.01 13.49 -0.64
CA LEU A 261 -0.79 12.57 -1.47
C LEU A 261 -1.58 11.60 -0.59
N GLY A 262 -2.67 11.08 -1.11
CA GLY A 262 -3.42 9.99 -0.52
C GLY A 262 -4.08 9.20 -1.64
N PHE A 263 -4.21 7.90 -1.45
CA PHE A 263 -4.73 6.97 -2.45
C PHE A 263 -5.79 6.07 -1.82
N ALA A 264 -6.77 5.68 -2.58
CA ALA A 264 -7.71 4.67 -2.15
C ALA A 264 -8.38 3.98 -3.33
N ALA A 265 -8.52 2.65 -3.21
CA ALA A 265 -9.40 1.84 -4.04
C ALA A 265 -10.63 1.41 -3.22
N ARG A 266 -11.82 1.51 -3.79
CA ARG A 266 -13.08 0.98 -3.23
C ARG A 266 -13.99 0.53 -4.37
N ILE A 267 -14.96 -0.30 -4.04
CA ILE A 267 -15.98 -0.70 -5.03
C ILE A 267 -16.87 0.49 -5.41
N GLU A 268 -17.18 1.35 -4.46
CA GLU A 268 -17.98 2.55 -4.66
C GLU A 268 -17.06 3.77 -4.89
N PRO A 269 -17.18 4.50 -6.03
CA PRO A 269 -16.26 5.58 -6.42
C PRO A 269 -16.16 6.72 -5.39
N ARG A 270 -17.29 7.14 -4.82
CA ARG A 270 -17.30 8.24 -3.83
C ARG A 270 -16.58 7.86 -2.54
N SER A 271 -16.76 6.61 -2.10
CA SER A 271 -16.06 6.08 -0.94
C SER A 271 -14.55 6.02 -1.17
N ALA A 272 -14.10 5.68 -2.39
CA ALA A 272 -12.70 5.73 -2.77
C ALA A 272 -12.17 7.18 -2.74
N ALA A 273 -12.91 8.12 -3.30
CA ALA A 273 -12.55 9.55 -3.31
C ALA A 273 -12.39 10.13 -1.90
N ILE A 274 -13.35 9.86 -1.01
CA ILE A 274 -13.33 10.31 0.38
C ILE A 274 -12.17 9.67 1.16
N ALA A 275 -11.92 8.39 0.96
CA ALA A 275 -10.81 7.68 1.57
C ALA A 275 -9.45 8.24 1.11
N ALA A 276 -9.28 8.53 -0.17
CA ALA A 276 -8.07 9.17 -0.70
C ALA A 276 -7.85 10.58 -0.10
N LEU A 277 -8.91 11.39 0.03
CA LEU A 277 -8.83 12.71 0.67
C LEU A 277 -8.40 12.58 2.15
N SER A 278 -8.97 11.62 2.89
CA SER A 278 -8.60 11.45 4.30
C SER A 278 -7.18 10.95 4.48
N GLU A 279 -6.65 10.12 3.56
CA GLU A 279 -5.25 9.69 3.57
C GLU A 279 -4.29 10.85 3.23
N MET A 280 -4.64 11.67 2.25
CA MET A 280 -3.88 12.88 1.95
C MET A 280 -3.77 13.80 3.18
N LEU A 281 -4.86 13.97 3.95
CA LEU A 281 -4.84 14.74 5.19
C LEU A 281 -3.91 14.12 6.25
N GLN A 282 -3.89 12.81 6.36
CA GLN A 282 -2.94 12.10 7.23
C GLN A 282 -1.48 12.34 6.79
N MET A 283 -1.21 12.32 5.48
CA MET A 283 0.13 12.64 4.97
C MET A 283 0.53 14.10 5.26
N GLU A 284 -0.40 15.05 5.24
CA GLU A 284 -0.10 16.44 5.63
C GLU A 284 0.41 16.53 7.08
N VAL A 285 -0.18 15.75 7.99
CA VAL A 285 0.29 15.67 9.38
C VAL A 285 1.69 15.08 9.44
N SER A 286 1.97 14.02 8.69
CA SER A 286 3.31 13.41 8.58
C SER A 286 4.34 14.40 8.02
N LEU A 287 3.99 15.20 7.00
CA LEU A 287 4.86 16.25 6.44
C LEU A 287 5.15 17.37 7.45
N ASN A 288 4.16 17.77 8.24
CA ASN A 288 4.34 18.76 9.29
C ASN A 288 5.26 18.24 10.40
N ALA A 289 5.08 16.98 10.82
CA ALA A 289 5.98 16.33 11.77
C ALA A 289 7.41 16.23 11.20
N ALA A 290 7.56 15.83 9.94
CA ALA A 290 8.85 15.77 9.26
C ALA A 290 9.53 17.15 9.14
N ARG A 291 8.75 18.23 8.97
CA ARG A 291 9.27 19.60 8.98
C ARG A 291 9.89 19.94 10.34
N ALA A 292 9.24 19.55 11.43
CA ALA A 292 9.75 19.76 12.78
C ALA A 292 11.01 18.93 13.08
N MET A 293 11.14 17.73 12.49
CA MET A 293 12.31 16.85 12.64
C MET A 293 13.51 17.27 11.78
N GLY A 294 13.32 18.13 10.76
CA GLY A 294 14.39 18.57 9.87
C GLY A 294 15.07 17.43 9.10
N GLU A 295 16.41 17.39 9.11
CA GLU A 295 17.20 16.37 8.39
C GLU A 295 16.96 14.94 8.92
N ALA A 296 16.59 14.79 10.19
CA ALA A 296 16.28 13.50 10.79
C ALA A 296 15.05 12.82 10.15
N ALA A 297 14.23 13.56 9.41
CA ALA A 297 13.07 13.01 8.68
C ALA A 297 13.43 12.17 7.43
N GLY A 298 14.69 12.08 7.04
CA GLY A 298 15.18 11.16 6.00
C GLY A 298 14.49 11.33 4.63
N ASN A 299 13.74 10.31 4.20
CA ASN A 299 13.05 10.30 2.91
C ASN A 299 12.02 11.45 2.77
N TRP A 300 11.38 11.89 3.85
CA TRP A 300 10.45 13.01 3.86
C TRP A 300 11.11 14.33 3.48
N THR A 301 12.34 14.56 3.96
CA THR A 301 13.14 15.73 3.58
C THR A 301 13.42 15.72 2.07
N GLN A 302 13.79 14.57 1.52
CA GLN A 302 14.02 14.43 0.08
C GLN A 302 12.73 14.62 -0.73
N TRP A 303 11.60 14.10 -0.26
CA TRP A 303 10.30 14.29 -0.87
C TRP A 303 9.95 15.77 -0.99
N ARG A 304 9.98 16.48 0.11
CA ARG A 304 9.70 17.93 0.18
C ARG A 304 10.60 18.76 -0.74
N ALA A 305 11.87 18.37 -0.87
CA ALA A 305 12.82 19.07 -1.73
C ALA A 305 12.59 18.83 -3.23
N LYS A 306 12.12 17.63 -3.61
CA LYS A 306 12.07 17.17 -5.01
C LYS A 306 10.68 17.21 -5.62
N VAL A 307 9.61 17.12 -4.83
CA VAL A 307 8.23 17.02 -5.32
C VAL A 307 7.52 18.37 -5.22
N SER A 308 6.86 18.73 -6.29
CA SER A 308 6.02 19.92 -6.42
C SER A 308 4.88 19.65 -7.38
N LEU A 309 3.93 20.55 -7.50
CA LEU A 309 2.86 20.45 -8.51
C LEU A 309 3.37 20.45 -9.96
N ALA A 310 4.60 20.86 -10.22
CA ALA A 310 5.22 20.73 -11.53
C ALA A 310 5.80 19.32 -11.79
N THR A 311 5.81 18.45 -10.78
CA THR A 311 6.28 17.06 -10.92
C THR A 311 5.20 16.23 -11.62
N PRO A 312 5.46 15.62 -12.79
CA PRO A 312 4.50 14.69 -13.39
C PRO A 312 4.25 13.50 -12.44
N PRO A 313 3.01 13.02 -12.34
CA PRO A 313 1.80 13.40 -13.11
C PRO A 313 0.98 14.55 -12.52
N LEU A 314 1.44 15.20 -11.45
CA LEU A 314 0.72 16.25 -10.73
C LEU A 314 0.52 17.53 -11.58
N ASP A 315 1.37 17.75 -12.56
CA ASP A 315 1.30 18.91 -13.47
C ASP A 315 0.00 18.94 -14.32
N GLY A 316 -0.72 17.83 -14.42
CA GLY A 316 -2.07 17.76 -14.98
C GLY A 316 -3.09 18.61 -14.22
N ALA A 317 -2.90 18.84 -12.92
CA ALA A 317 -3.79 19.63 -12.07
C ALA A 317 -4.03 21.07 -12.55
N SER A 318 -3.04 21.65 -13.24
CA SER A 318 -3.11 23.03 -13.76
C SER A 318 -3.40 23.11 -15.25
N LYS A 319 -3.40 21.98 -15.96
CA LYS A 319 -3.51 21.92 -17.43
C LYS A 319 -4.86 21.46 -17.93
N LEU A 320 -5.60 20.72 -17.11
CA LEU A 320 -6.86 20.07 -17.50
C LEU A 320 -8.03 20.62 -16.67
N ALA A 321 -9.18 20.77 -17.30
CA ALA A 321 -10.39 21.20 -16.61
C ALA A 321 -10.93 20.07 -15.71
N PRO A 322 -11.44 20.40 -14.50
CA PRO A 322 -12.10 19.42 -13.66
C PRO A 322 -13.34 18.80 -14.30
N GLY A 323 -13.56 17.50 -14.06
CA GLY A 323 -14.71 16.75 -14.51
C GLY A 323 -15.49 16.09 -13.36
N PRO A 324 -16.69 15.57 -13.61
CA PRO A 324 -17.44 14.81 -12.60
C PRO A 324 -16.78 13.46 -12.34
N ILE A 325 -17.17 12.83 -11.21
CA ILE A 325 -16.87 11.41 -11.00
C ILE A 325 -17.70 10.57 -11.95
N GLU A 326 -17.03 9.70 -12.70
CA GLU A 326 -17.73 8.74 -13.56
C GLU A 326 -18.32 7.59 -12.71
N ALA A 327 -19.44 7.06 -13.18
CA ALA A 327 -20.04 5.86 -12.58
C ALA A 327 -19.13 4.65 -12.80
N SER A 328 -19.09 3.76 -11.81
CA SER A 328 -18.36 2.52 -11.92
C SER A 328 -18.92 1.61 -13.01
N ARG A 329 -18.03 0.92 -13.75
CA ARG A 329 -18.38 -0.08 -14.79
C ARG A 329 -18.11 -1.49 -14.31
N LEU A 330 -18.13 -1.71 -13.00
CA LEU A 330 -17.85 -3.02 -12.41
C LEU A 330 -18.92 -4.06 -12.76
N PRO A 331 -18.55 -5.35 -12.79
CA PRO A 331 -19.50 -6.43 -12.95
C PRO A 331 -20.49 -6.45 -11.78
N GLN A 332 -21.71 -6.95 -12.04
CA GLN A 332 -22.64 -7.26 -10.96
C GLN A 332 -22.36 -8.67 -10.44
N ALA A 333 -22.15 -8.81 -9.14
CA ALA A 333 -21.90 -10.08 -8.48
C ALA A 333 -22.59 -10.12 -7.10
N SER A 334 -22.57 -11.31 -6.47
CA SER A 334 -23.26 -11.56 -5.20
C SER A 334 -22.67 -10.82 -4.00
N SER A 335 -21.41 -10.42 -4.07
CA SER A 335 -20.70 -9.69 -3.02
C SER A 335 -19.62 -8.80 -3.61
N GLU A 336 -19.15 -7.81 -2.83
CA GLU A 336 -18.03 -6.95 -3.26
C GLU A 336 -16.74 -7.74 -3.51
N LEU A 337 -16.48 -8.80 -2.74
CA LEU A 337 -15.35 -9.69 -2.98
C LEU A 337 -15.47 -10.39 -4.34
N ALA A 338 -16.66 -10.89 -4.68
CA ALA A 338 -16.90 -11.52 -5.98
C ALA A 338 -16.74 -10.51 -7.14
N VAL A 339 -17.21 -9.27 -6.96
CA VAL A 339 -16.98 -8.16 -7.92
C VAL A 339 -15.49 -7.93 -8.15
N ALA A 340 -14.70 -7.83 -7.07
CA ALA A 340 -13.26 -7.57 -7.16
C ALA A 340 -12.50 -8.73 -7.83
N LEU A 341 -12.82 -9.96 -7.47
CA LEU A 341 -12.24 -11.16 -8.07
C LEU A 341 -12.56 -11.25 -9.57
N GLU A 342 -13.81 -11.02 -9.95
CA GLU A 342 -14.23 -11.05 -11.35
C GLU A 342 -13.56 -9.93 -12.18
N ALA A 343 -13.45 -8.73 -11.62
CA ALA A 343 -12.75 -7.62 -12.27
C ALA A 343 -11.27 -7.94 -12.52
N CYS A 344 -10.60 -8.56 -11.56
CA CYS A 344 -9.22 -9.02 -11.72
C CYS A 344 -9.12 -10.16 -12.76
N ALA A 345 -9.98 -11.16 -12.70
CA ALA A 345 -9.97 -12.31 -13.61
C ALA A 345 -10.17 -11.88 -15.07
N ARG A 346 -11.12 -10.98 -15.36
CA ARG A 346 -11.36 -10.42 -16.70
C ARG A 346 -10.15 -9.74 -17.32
N ASN A 347 -9.26 -9.23 -16.47
CA ASN A 347 -8.02 -8.57 -16.88
C ASN A 347 -6.79 -9.49 -16.80
N GLY A 348 -6.98 -10.79 -16.61
CA GLY A 348 -5.90 -11.77 -16.55
C GLY A 348 -4.95 -11.56 -15.36
N ILE A 349 -5.47 -11.04 -14.25
CA ILE A 349 -4.68 -10.81 -13.03
C ILE A 349 -4.70 -12.07 -12.18
N ASP A 350 -3.55 -12.70 -12.04
CA ASP A 350 -3.35 -13.80 -11.12
C ASP A 350 -3.27 -13.27 -9.69
N LEU A 351 -4.11 -13.80 -8.82
CA LEU A 351 -4.15 -13.49 -7.39
C LEU A 351 -3.98 -14.75 -6.55
N HIS A 352 -3.18 -14.62 -5.50
CA HIS A 352 -3.00 -15.67 -4.51
C HIS A 352 -3.19 -15.09 -3.12
N PHE A 353 -3.73 -15.89 -2.20
CA PHE A 353 -3.94 -15.51 -0.80
C PHE A 353 -3.11 -16.38 0.13
N SER A 354 -2.57 -15.75 1.16
CA SER A 354 -2.08 -16.41 2.36
C SER A 354 -2.91 -15.95 3.55
N ASP A 355 -3.39 -16.90 4.35
CA ASP A 355 -4.01 -16.60 5.63
C ASP A 355 -2.92 -16.25 6.65
N MET A 356 -2.96 -15.01 7.14
CA MET A 356 -2.03 -14.45 8.12
C MET A 356 -2.67 -14.32 9.50
N THR A 357 -3.86 -14.90 9.70
CA THR A 357 -4.60 -14.79 10.94
C THR A 357 -3.83 -15.38 12.11
N ARG A 358 -3.66 -14.58 13.16
CA ARG A 358 -2.99 -15.00 14.40
C ARG A 358 -3.99 -15.22 15.52
N PRO A 359 -3.99 -16.41 16.15
CA PRO A 359 -4.89 -16.68 17.30
C PRO A 359 -4.72 -15.67 18.43
N GLU A 360 -3.49 -15.18 18.67
CA GLU A 360 -3.15 -14.20 19.69
C GLU A 360 -3.82 -12.85 19.46
N ILE A 361 -4.11 -12.51 18.19
CA ILE A 361 -4.75 -11.26 17.78
C ILE A 361 -6.25 -11.47 17.56
N GLY A 362 -6.64 -12.61 16.95
CA GLY A 362 -8.02 -13.02 16.75
C GLY A 362 -8.81 -12.16 15.77
N VAL A 363 -8.10 -11.47 14.88
CA VAL A 363 -8.66 -10.71 13.74
C VAL A 363 -8.22 -11.40 12.46
N PRO A 364 -9.16 -11.75 11.56
CA PRO A 364 -8.82 -12.25 10.25
C PRO A 364 -7.86 -11.32 9.51
N ALA A 365 -6.75 -11.85 9.03
CA ALA A 365 -5.75 -11.12 8.27
C ALA A 365 -5.32 -11.94 7.05
N ILE A 366 -5.21 -11.29 5.91
CA ILE A 366 -4.87 -11.92 4.62
C ILE A 366 -3.71 -11.15 3.99
N ARG A 367 -2.83 -11.88 3.34
CA ARG A 367 -1.90 -11.34 2.37
C ARG A 367 -2.31 -11.76 0.96
N ALA A 368 -2.63 -10.80 0.10
CA ALA A 368 -2.80 -11.02 -1.32
C ALA A 368 -1.47 -10.81 -2.06
N LEU A 369 -1.22 -11.65 -3.08
CA LEU A 369 0.00 -11.65 -3.88
C LEU A 369 -0.36 -11.65 -5.37
N SER A 370 0.35 -10.86 -6.18
CA SER A 370 0.25 -10.88 -7.63
C SER A 370 1.58 -10.52 -8.28
N ALA A 371 1.99 -11.32 -9.26
CA ALA A 371 3.13 -10.99 -10.11
C ALA A 371 2.75 -10.03 -11.26
N ALA A 372 1.46 -9.86 -11.54
CA ALA A 372 0.97 -9.02 -12.63
C ALA A 372 0.85 -7.54 -12.25
N LEU A 373 0.39 -7.25 -11.01
CA LEU A 373 0.10 -5.89 -10.56
C LEU A 373 1.36 -5.07 -10.26
N CYS A 374 1.30 -3.78 -10.54
CA CYS A 374 2.37 -2.85 -10.23
C CYS A 374 2.43 -2.58 -8.72
N HIS A 375 3.56 -2.08 -8.27
CA HIS A 375 3.79 -1.70 -6.90
C HIS A 375 3.91 -0.16 -6.81
N TYR A 376 3.59 0.46 -5.67
CA TYR A 376 3.87 1.88 -5.45
C TYR A 376 5.37 2.19 -5.37
N LYS A 377 6.21 1.19 -5.02
CA LYS A 377 7.66 1.28 -5.17
C LYS A 377 8.06 1.06 -6.63
N PRO A 378 9.19 1.60 -7.09
CA PRO A 378 9.59 1.51 -8.50
C PRO A 378 9.97 0.08 -8.90
N ARG A 379 9.07 -0.62 -9.57
CA ARG A 379 9.20 -1.99 -10.09
C ARG A 379 9.01 -1.96 -11.61
N PHE A 380 10.11 -1.80 -12.37
CA PHE A 380 10.04 -1.47 -13.80
C PHE A 380 10.03 -2.69 -14.74
N ASP A 381 9.88 -3.91 -14.22
CA ASP A 381 9.65 -5.12 -15.03
C ASP A 381 8.17 -5.55 -15.05
N ARG A 382 7.27 -4.72 -14.54
CA ARG A 382 5.83 -4.98 -14.60
C ARG A 382 5.30 -4.68 -16.00
N LYS A 383 4.71 -5.69 -16.66
CA LYS A 383 4.14 -5.56 -18.01
C LYS A 383 3.16 -4.39 -18.12
N ARG A 384 2.32 -4.21 -17.10
CA ARG A 384 1.32 -3.13 -17.04
C ARG A 384 1.98 -1.74 -17.04
N LEU A 385 3.08 -1.54 -16.31
CA LEU A 385 3.82 -0.29 -16.32
C LEU A 385 4.63 -0.12 -17.62
N ILE A 386 5.19 -1.19 -18.17
CA ILE A 386 5.91 -1.16 -19.46
C ILE A 386 4.98 -0.72 -20.59
N ALA A 387 3.73 -1.20 -20.59
CA ALA A 387 2.70 -0.78 -21.55
C ALA A 387 2.44 0.74 -21.50
N ASP A 388 2.43 1.34 -20.31
CA ASP A 388 2.19 2.78 -20.12
C ASP A 388 3.42 3.63 -20.50
N THR A 389 4.64 3.10 -20.35
CA THR A 389 5.90 3.88 -20.48
C THR A 389 6.69 3.60 -21.76
N GLY A 390 6.29 2.60 -22.56
CA GLY A 390 7.07 2.14 -23.69
C GLY A 390 8.44 1.56 -23.29
N GLY A 391 8.61 1.16 -22.02
CA GLY A 391 9.86 0.59 -21.50
C GLY A 391 10.95 1.60 -21.16
N GLY A 392 10.65 2.89 -21.18
CA GLY A 392 11.62 3.95 -20.83
C GLY A 392 11.93 4.00 -19.34
N ASN A 393 13.22 3.90 -18.98
CA ASN A 393 13.71 4.13 -17.61
C ASN A 393 13.74 5.64 -17.29
N ALA A 394 12.60 6.23 -17.02
CA ALA A 394 12.60 7.61 -16.55
C ALA A 394 13.21 7.68 -15.15
N LYS A 395 14.13 8.61 -14.93
CA LYS A 395 14.60 9.00 -13.59
C LYS A 395 13.38 9.47 -12.80
N GLN A 396 12.94 8.67 -11.85
CA GLN A 396 11.71 8.96 -11.13
C GLN A 396 11.97 9.05 -9.64
N ILE A 397 11.32 10.00 -9.01
CA ILE A 397 11.35 10.19 -7.56
C ILE A 397 10.56 9.02 -6.97
N PRO A 398 11.11 8.26 -5.98
CA PRO A 398 10.34 7.26 -5.27
C PRO A 398 9.10 7.89 -4.64
N LEU A 399 7.95 7.26 -4.84
CA LEU A 399 6.70 7.70 -4.23
C LEU A 399 6.72 7.34 -2.74
N LEU A 400 6.45 8.32 -1.88
CA LEU A 400 6.22 8.13 -0.45
C LEU A 400 4.70 8.12 -0.20
N ILE A 401 4.22 7.08 0.47
CA ILE A 401 2.82 6.91 0.92
C ILE A 401 2.82 6.22 2.26
#